data_2ef06cbe280e42dc3cf8c097cba78047
#
_entry.id   2ef06cbe280e42dc3cf8c097cba78047
#
_cell.length_a   1.000
_cell.length_b   1.000
_cell.length_c   1.000
_cell.angle_alpha   90.00
_cell.angle_beta   90.00
_cell.angle_gamma   90.00
#
_symmetry.space_group_name_H-M   'P 1'
#
loop_
_entity.id
_entity.type
_entity.pdbx_description
1 polymer ?
#
loop_
_entity_poly.entity_id
_entity_poly.type
_entity_poly.pdbx_seq_one_letter_code
_entity_poly.pdbx_strand_id
1 'polypeptide(L)'
;GVQFHPEVTHTLQGGRLLERFVRDICTCEKLWTPDNIIQDAIEAIREQVRDEEVILGLSGGVDSSVTAALLHRAIGEQLTCVFVDNGLLRHREGDMVMEMFARNMGVKVIRVDAEDRFLDRLAGEADPEKKRKIIGNTFIDIFEEEAAKLKDARWLAQGTIYPDVIESAASKTGKAHVIKSHHNVGGLPDDMKLKLVEPLRELFKDEVRKIGLELGLPYDMVYRHPFP
;
A
#
# COMPACT_ATOMS: atom_id res chain seq x y z
N GLY A 1 21.72 -0.06 31.99
CA GLY A 1 21.36 0.94 31.01
C GLY A 1 22.60 1.45 30.27
N VAL A 2 22.42 2.10 29.12
CA VAL A 2 23.45 2.76 28.33
C VAL A 2 23.14 4.25 28.24
N GLN A 3 24.18 5.09 28.14
CA GLN A 3 24.04 6.56 28.06
C GLN A 3 24.30 7.07 26.65
N PHE A 4 24.11 6.23 25.66
CA PHE A 4 24.21 6.54 24.25
C PHE A 4 23.06 5.85 23.49
N HIS A 5 22.87 6.21 22.23
CA HIS A 5 21.81 5.68 21.36
C HIS A 5 22.33 4.50 20.54
N PRO A 6 22.06 3.24 20.92
CA PRO A 6 22.51 2.09 20.15
C PRO A 6 21.74 1.92 18.83
N GLU A 7 20.54 2.50 18.71
CA GLU A 7 19.65 2.40 17.58
C GLU A 7 20.01 3.32 16.40
N VAL A 8 20.85 4.33 16.62
CA VAL A 8 21.20 5.29 15.56
C VAL A 8 22.33 4.79 14.66
N THR A 9 22.33 5.25 13.42
CA THR A 9 23.31 4.86 12.38
C THR A 9 24.76 5.16 12.73
N HIS A 10 25.02 6.18 13.57
CA HIS A 10 26.35 6.57 14.04
C HIS A 10 26.97 5.60 15.05
N THR A 11 26.14 4.79 15.72
CA THR A 11 26.61 3.76 16.65
C THR A 11 26.86 2.47 15.88
N LEU A 12 28.06 2.33 15.30
CA LEU A 12 28.41 1.23 14.38
C LEU A 12 28.16 -0.17 14.93
N GLN A 13 28.26 -0.38 16.24
CA GLN A 13 28.01 -1.66 16.91
C GLN A 13 26.65 -1.73 17.62
N GLY A 14 25.80 -0.72 17.41
CA GLY A 14 24.51 -0.59 18.11
C GLY A 14 23.58 -1.77 17.85
N GLY A 15 23.43 -2.18 16.61
CA GLY A 15 22.62 -3.34 16.22
C GLY A 15 23.07 -4.63 16.93
N ARG A 16 24.38 -4.86 16.99
CA ARG A 16 24.96 -6.04 17.68
C ARG A 16 24.69 -6.02 19.20
N LEU A 17 24.75 -4.83 19.80
CA LEU A 17 24.42 -4.66 21.22
C LEU A 17 22.96 -4.98 21.50
N LEU A 18 22.05 -4.45 20.67
CA LEU A 18 20.62 -4.70 20.77
C LEU A 18 20.28 -6.18 20.53
N GLU A 19 20.88 -6.78 19.51
CA GLU A 19 20.70 -8.19 19.21
C GLU A 19 21.13 -9.07 20.39
N ARG A 20 22.31 -8.82 20.94
CA ARG A 20 22.80 -9.55 22.10
C ARG A 20 21.88 -9.38 23.33
N PHE A 21 21.37 -8.19 23.56
CA PHE A 21 20.42 -7.97 24.66
C PHE A 21 19.14 -8.78 24.46
N VAL A 22 18.54 -8.69 23.28
CA VAL A 22 17.27 -9.37 22.97
C VAL A 22 17.44 -10.89 22.91
N ARG A 23 18.53 -11.38 22.27
CA ARG A 23 18.70 -12.81 21.97
C ARG A 23 19.40 -13.56 23.09
N ASP A 24 20.53 -13.03 23.55
CA ASP A 24 21.39 -13.75 24.52
C ASP A 24 20.94 -13.53 25.96
N ILE A 25 20.45 -12.31 26.29
CA ILE A 25 20.05 -11.97 27.66
C ILE A 25 18.55 -12.23 27.89
N CYS A 26 17.69 -11.70 26.98
CA CYS A 26 16.23 -11.89 27.09
C CYS A 26 15.76 -13.23 26.52
N THR A 27 16.61 -13.94 25.77
CA THR A 27 16.30 -15.25 25.12
C THR A 27 15.06 -15.20 24.21
N CYS A 28 14.77 -14.03 23.62
CA CYS A 28 13.65 -13.89 22.69
C CYS A 28 13.90 -14.66 21.39
N GLU A 29 12.90 -15.33 20.89
CA GLU A 29 12.94 -16.00 19.60
C GLU A 29 12.86 -14.98 18.43
N LYS A 30 13.41 -15.36 17.26
CA LYS A 30 13.35 -14.54 16.04
C LYS A 30 12.08 -14.89 15.25
N LEU A 31 10.93 -14.40 15.71
CA LEU A 31 9.64 -14.67 15.08
C LEU A 31 9.27 -13.66 13.98
N TRP A 32 9.77 -12.43 14.08
CA TRP A 32 9.51 -11.38 13.11
C TRP A 32 10.43 -11.51 11.89
N THR A 33 10.08 -12.43 11.00
CA THR A 33 10.80 -12.71 9.75
C THR A 33 9.86 -12.48 8.56
N PRO A 34 10.36 -12.18 7.34
CA PRO A 34 9.51 -12.01 6.18
C PRO A 34 8.55 -13.17 5.94
N ASP A 35 9.03 -14.42 6.07
CA ASP A 35 8.20 -15.61 5.91
C ASP A 35 7.06 -15.68 6.93
N ASN A 36 7.37 -15.48 8.22
CA ASN A 36 6.36 -15.51 9.26
C ASN A 36 5.34 -14.37 9.07
N ILE A 37 5.81 -13.16 8.76
CA ILE A 37 4.93 -12.00 8.49
C ILE A 37 3.97 -12.32 7.34
N ILE A 38 4.47 -12.94 6.25
CA ILE A 38 3.64 -13.32 5.12
C ILE A 38 2.61 -14.38 5.52
N GLN A 39 3.01 -15.41 6.26
CA GLN A 39 2.10 -16.47 6.69
C GLN A 39 1.01 -15.94 7.63
N ASP A 40 1.40 -15.19 8.65
CA ASP A 40 0.47 -14.57 9.59
C ASP A 40 -0.53 -13.63 8.88
N ALA A 41 -0.03 -12.84 7.92
CA ALA A 41 -0.88 -11.96 7.12
C ALA A 41 -1.85 -12.73 6.22
N ILE A 42 -1.41 -13.83 5.59
CA ILE A 42 -2.27 -14.69 4.75
C ILE A 42 -3.39 -15.30 5.60
N GLU A 43 -3.08 -15.79 6.79
CA GLU A 43 -4.07 -16.37 7.70
C GLU A 43 -5.08 -15.31 8.15
N ALA A 44 -4.61 -14.14 8.58
CA ALA A 44 -5.46 -13.02 8.97
C ALA A 44 -6.38 -12.54 7.84
N ILE A 45 -5.87 -12.42 6.61
CA ILE A 45 -6.66 -12.04 5.44
C ILE A 45 -7.76 -13.08 5.19
N ARG A 46 -7.43 -14.37 5.20
CA ARG A 46 -8.41 -15.45 4.96
C ARG A 46 -9.50 -15.48 6.01
N GLU A 47 -9.13 -15.30 7.28
CA GLU A 47 -10.11 -15.25 8.38
C GLU A 47 -11.03 -14.03 8.26
N GLN A 48 -10.48 -12.87 7.86
CA GLN A 48 -11.20 -11.62 7.74
C GLN A 48 -12.13 -11.60 6.54
N VAL A 49 -11.62 -11.97 5.35
CA VAL A 49 -12.31 -11.86 4.06
C VAL A 49 -13.24 -13.04 3.80
N ARG A 50 -12.83 -14.26 4.17
CA ARG A 50 -13.57 -15.51 3.91
C ARG A 50 -13.84 -15.69 2.42
N ASP A 51 -15.13 -15.85 2.05
CA ASP A 51 -15.59 -16.10 0.67
C ASP A 51 -16.02 -14.79 -0.04
N GLU A 52 -15.83 -13.62 0.59
CA GLU A 52 -16.23 -12.33 0.01
C GLU A 52 -15.18 -11.80 -0.96
N GLU A 53 -15.59 -10.98 -1.93
CA GLU A 53 -14.69 -10.37 -2.92
C GLU A 53 -14.02 -9.10 -2.38
N VAL A 54 -12.78 -8.87 -2.82
CA VAL A 54 -11.92 -7.75 -2.46
C VAL A 54 -11.59 -6.93 -3.71
N ILE A 55 -11.72 -5.61 -3.59
CA ILE A 55 -11.24 -4.66 -4.61
C ILE A 55 -10.02 -3.91 -4.07
N LEU A 56 -9.01 -3.71 -4.90
CA LEU A 56 -7.78 -2.98 -4.58
C LEU A 56 -7.48 -1.94 -5.65
N GLY A 57 -7.26 -0.69 -5.25
CA GLY A 57 -6.66 0.33 -6.10
C GLY A 57 -5.17 0.08 -6.28
N LEU A 58 -4.76 -0.34 -7.48
CA LEU A 58 -3.36 -0.63 -7.80
C LEU A 58 -2.71 0.62 -8.41
N SER A 59 -1.92 1.34 -7.61
CA SER A 59 -1.27 2.58 -8.05
C SER A 59 0.06 2.35 -8.79
N GLY A 60 0.57 1.11 -8.80
CA GLY A 60 1.93 0.80 -9.26
C GLY A 60 3.03 1.18 -8.25
N GLY A 61 2.71 1.80 -7.12
CA GLY A 61 3.63 2.01 -6.00
C GLY A 61 3.95 0.70 -5.26
N VAL A 62 5.07 0.68 -4.49
CA VAL A 62 5.51 -0.55 -3.81
C VAL A 62 4.46 -1.08 -2.84
N ASP A 63 3.77 -0.23 -2.07
CA ASP A 63 2.82 -0.68 -1.05
C ASP A 63 1.59 -1.34 -1.68
N SER A 64 0.98 -0.72 -2.68
CA SER A 64 -0.14 -1.31 -3.41
C SER A 64 0.27 -2.59 -4.15
N SER A 65 1.51 -2.65 -4.65
CA SER A 65 2.04 -3.83 -5.33
C SER A 65 2.25 -5.00 -4.37
N VAL A 66 2.81 -4.75 -3.19
CA VAL A 66 3.00 -5.78 -2.15
C VAL A 66 1.65 -6.22 -1.60
N THR A 67 0.71 -5.29 -1.40
CA THR A 67 -0.67 -5.60 -1.00
C THR A 67 -1.35 -6.51 -2.02
N ALA A 68 -1.23 -6.20 -3.33
CA ALA A 68 -1.80 -7.03 -4.40
C ALA A 68 -1.22 -8.45 -4.41
N ALA A 69 0.11 -8.58 -4.31
CA ALA A 69 0.79 -9.87 -4.29
C ALA A 69 0.40 -10.71 -3.06
N LEU A 70 0.31 -10.09 -1.89
CA LEU A 70 -0.05 -10.74 -0.64
C LEU A 70 -1.52 -11.21 -0.65
N LEU A 71 -2.43 -10.34 -1.06
CA LEU A 71 -3.85 -10.67 -1.21
C LEU A 71 -4.07 -11.78 -2.24
N HIS A 72 -3.43 -11.69 -3.40
CA HIS A 72 -3.54 -12.73 -4.43
C HIS A 72 -3.07 -14.10 -3.91
N ARG A 73 -1.97 -14.12 -3.15
CA ARG A 73 -1.48 -15.35 -2.50
C ARG A 73 -2.44 -15.88 -1.43
N ALA A 74 -3.16 -14.99 -0.74
CA ALA A 74 -4.11 -15.35 0.31
C ALA A 74 -5.45 -15.85 -0.25
N ILE A 75 -6.06 -15.12 -1.19
CA ILE A 75 -7.46 -15.27 -1.62
C ILE A 75 -7.64 -15.47 -3.13
N GLY A 76 -6.56 -15.46 -3.93
CA GLY A 76 -6.59 -15.77 -5.37
C GLY A 76 -7.60 -14.94 -6.17
N GLU A 77 -8.53 -15.62 -6.81
CA GLU A 77 -9.54 -15.03 -7.73
C GLU A 77 -10.55 -14.09 -7.06
N GLN A 78 -10.66 -14.08 -5.72
CA GLN A 78 -11.51 -13.15 -4.99
C GLN A 78 -10.98 -11.71 -5.04
N LEU A 79 -9.70 -11.52 -5.46
CA LEU A 79 -9.08 -10.21 -5.61
C LEU A 79 -9.34 -9.65 -7.01
N THR A 80 -9.89 -8.44 -7.10
CA THR A 80 -9.92 -7.63 -8.31
C THR A 80 -9.14 -6.34 -8.06
N CYS A 81 -8.09 -6.10 -8.87
CA CYS A 81 -7.33 -4.86 -8.84
C CYS A 81 -7.85 -3.88 -9.90
N VAL A 82 -7.95 -2.59 -9.55
CA VAL A 82 -8.25 -1.51 -10.48
C VAL A 82 -7.01 -0.64 -10.63
N PHE A 83 -6.48 -0.58 -11.85
CA PHE A 83 -5.36 0.28 -12.20
C PHE A 83 -5.85 1.43 -13.07
N VAL A 84 -5.72 2.66 -12.59
CA VAL A 84 -6.16 3.87 -13.30
C VAL A 84 -4.97 4.49 -14.02
N ASP A 85 -5.02 4.49 -15.35
CA ASP A 85 -4.06 5.22 -16.17
C ASP A 85 -4.53 6.66 -16.33
N ASN A 86 -3.86 7.56 -15.64
CA ASN A 86 -4.24 8.96 -15.54
C ASN A 86 -3.49 9.88 -16.54
N GLY A 87 -2.71 9.30 -17.46
CA GLY A 87 -1.90 10.07 -18.41
C GLY A 87 -0.68 10.77 -17.81
N LEU A 88 -0.50 10.73 -16.47
CA LEU A 88 0.61 11.35 -15.75
C LEU A 88 1.62 10.31 -15.25
N LEU A 89 1.49 9.08 -15.71
CA LEU A 89 2.37 7.98 -15.35
C LEU A 89 3.75 8.11 -16.00
N ARG A 90 4.73 7.39 -15.46
CA ARG A 90 6.02 7.24 -16.12
C ARG A 90 5.88 6.49 -17.44
N HIS A 91 6.85 6.70 -18.33
CA HIS A 91 6.87 6.02 -19.62
C HIS A 91 6.69 4.50 -19.45
N ARG A 92 5.68 3.96 -20.13
CA ARG A 92 5.28 2.53 -20.13
C ARG A 92 4.93 1.94 -18.76
N GLU A 93 4.68 2.75 -17.75
CA GLU A 93 4.39 2.25 -16.40
C GLU A 93 3.11 1.41 -16.35
N GLY A 94 2.04 1.85 -17.03
CA GLY A 94 0.80 1.10 -17.14
C GLY A 94 1.01 -0.29 -17.77
N ASP A 95 1.80 -0.36 -18.84
CA ASP A 95 2.11 -1.64 -19.50
C ASP A 95 2.90 -2.57 -18.59
N MET A 96 3.89 -2.02 -17.84
CA MET A 96 4.69 -2.79 -16.89
C MET A 96 3.83 -3.35 -15.74
N VAL A 97 2.89 -2.57 -15.22
CA VAL A 97 1.96 -3.03 -14.18
C VAL A 97 1.07 -4.15 -14.71
N MET A 98 0.49 -4.00 -15.90
CA MET A 98 -0.34 -5.03 -16.52
C MET A 98 0.44 -6.30 -16.83
N GLU A 99 1.67 -6.18 -17.32
CA GLU A 99 2.53 -7.34 -17.58
C GLU A 99 2.86 -8.08 -16.29
N MET A 100 3.23 -7.38 -15.24
CA MET A 100 3.60 -7.98 -13.98
C MET A 100 2.41 -8.65 -13.29
N PHE A 101 1.32 -7.93 -13.07
CA PHE A 101 0.22 -8.43 -12.26
C PHE A 101 -0.74 -9.32 -13.06
N ALA A 102 -1.19 -8.87 -14.22
CA ALA A 102 -2.16 -9.65 -14.99
C ALA A 102 -1.53 -10.83 -15.71
N ARG A 103 -0.37 -10.65 -16.38
CA ARG A 103 0.23 -11.72 -17.20
C ARG A 103 1.11 -12.67 -16.40
N ASN A 104 2.00 -12.12 -15.53
CA ASN A 104 2.98 -12.96 -14.85
C ASN A 104 2.44 -13.55 -13.54
N MET A 105 1.65 -12.79 -12.77
CA MET A 105 1.09 -13.26 -11.51
C MET A 105 -0.33 -13.81 -11.63
N GLY A 106 -1.03 -13.59 -12.75
CA GLY A 106 -2.41 -14.02 -12.93
C GLY A 106 -3.43 -13.27 -12.09
N VAL A 107 -3.08 -12.08 -11.59
CA VAL A 107 -4.01 -11.22 -10.83
C VAL A 107 -5.05 -10.62 -11.78
N LYS A 108 -6.31 -10.65 -11.40
CA LYS A 108 -7.38 -9.98 -12.15
C LYS A 108 -7.22 -8.47 -12.03
N VAL A 109 -6.75 -7.81 -13.11
CA VAL A 109 -6.52 -6.36 -13.15
C VAL A 109 -7.43 -5.71 -14.20
N ILE A 110 -8.22 -4.73 -13.79
CA ILE A 110 -8.99 -3.85 -14.66
C ILE A 110 -8.17 -2.59 -14.87
N ARG A 111 -7.70 -2.34 -16.12
CA ARG A 111 -7.07 -1.08 -16.50
C ARG A 111 -8.13 -0.11 -16.99
N VAL A 112 -8.21 1.05 -16.34
CA VAL A 112 -9.08 2.15 -16.73
C VAL A 112 -8.24 3.24 -17.38
N ASP A 113 -8.44 3.49 -18.66
CA ASP A 113 -7.84 4.62 -19.37
C ASP A 113 -8.67 5.87 -19.05
N ALA A 114 -8.06 6.79 -18.30
CA ALA A 114 -8.70 7.99 -17.81
C ALA A 114 -7.89 9.26 -18.12
N GLU A 115 -6.90 9.18 -19.01
CA GLU A 115 -6.00 10.29 -19.37
C GLU A 115 -6.78 11.57 -19.68
N ASP A 116 -7.72 11.52 -20.62
CA ASP A 116 -8.51 12.67 -21.01
C ASP A 116 -9.26 13.29 -19.83
N ARG A 117 -9.86 12.46 -18.97
CA ARG A 117 -10.63 12.91 -17.80
C ARG A 117 -9.76 13.65 -16.79
N PHE A 118 -8.52 13.23 -16.58
CA PHE A 118 -7.58 13.91 -15.70
C PHE A 118 -7.07 15.21 -16.31
N LEU A 119 -6.68 15.19 -17.58
CA LEU A 119 -6.14 16.35 -18.28
C LEU A 119 -7.19 17.46 -18.41
N ASP A 120 -8.42 17.11 -18.76
CA ASP A 120 -9.53 18.08 -18.84
C ASP A 120 -9.82 18.76 -17.49
N ARG A 121 -9.85 18.00 -16.40
CA ARG A 121 -10.08 18.54 -15.05
C ARG A 121 -8.92 19.39 -14.54
N LEU A 122 -7.69 19.14 -15.00
CA LEU A 122 -6.50 19.90 -14.64
C LEU A 122 -6.25 21.11 -15.52
N ALA A 123 -7.00 21.25 -16.63
CA ALA A 123 -6.80 22.32 -17.60
C ALA A 123 -6.88 23.71 -16.94
N GLY A 124 -5.83 24.52 -17.11
CA GLY A 124 -5.73 25.88 -16.57
C GLY A 124 -5.45 26.01 -15.08
N GLU A 125 -5.39 24.89 -14.31
CA GLU A 125 -5.04 24.98 -12.90
C GLU A 125 -3.52 25.05 -12.72
N ALA A 126 -3.05 26.09 -12.00
CA ALA A 126 -1.63 26.29 -11.73
C ALA A 126 -1.25 25.97 -10.27
N ASP A 127 -2.20 26.06 -9.34
CA ASP A 127 -1.98 25.85 -7.92
C ASP A 127 -1.71 24.37 -7.60
N PRO A 128 -0.55 24.02 -6.98
CA PRO A 128 -0.22 22.63 -6.71
C PRO A 128 -1.19 21.92 -5.77
N GLU A 129 -1.74 22.62 -4.78
CA GLU A 129 -2.66 22.01 -3.81
C GLU A 129 -4.03 21.72 -4.45
N LYS A 130 -4.50 22.62 -5.31
CA LYS A 130 -5.71 22.37 -6.09
C LYS A 130 -5.53 21.22 -7.08
N LYS A 131 -4.36 21.14 -7.77
CA LYS A 131 -4.04 20.00 -8.63
C LYS A 131 -4.12 18.69 -7.88
N ARG A 132 -3.52 18.60 -6.68
CA ARG A 132 -3.60 17.38 -5.85
C ARG A 132 -5.06 17.00 -5.52
N LYS A 133 -5.87 17.96 -5.12
CA LYS A 133 -7.29 17.71 -4.81
C LYS A 133 -8.06 17.23 -6.04
N ILE A 134 -7.83 17.86 -7.21
CA ILE A 134 -8.47 17.44 -8.46
C ILE A 134 -8.06 16.01 -8.81
N ILE A 135 -6.77 15.71 -8.75
CA ILE A 135 -6.25 14.35 -9.02
C ILE A 135 -6.88 13.35 -8.05
N GLY A 136 -6.82 13.62 -6.74
CA GLY A 136 -7.37 12.73 -5.72
C GLY A 136 -8.86 12.45 -5.91
N ASN A 137 -9.66 13.49 -6.10
CA ASN A 137 -11.10 13.35 -6.32
C ASN A 137 -11.41 12.58 -7.61
N THR A 138 -10.63 12.82 -8.68
CA THR A 138 -10.81 12.10 -9.94
C THR A 138 -10.51 10.61 -9.80
N PHE A 139 -9.48 10.24 -9.03
CA PHE A 139 -9.20 8.85 -8.70
C PHE A 139 -10.35 8.20 -7.93
N ILE A 140 -10.89 8.90 -6.92
CA ILE A 140 -12.01 8.40 -6.11
C ILE A 140 -13.21 8.15 -7.00
N ASP A 141 -13.62 9.14 -7.82
CA ASP A 141 -14.76 9.01 -8.73
C ASP A 141 -14.64 7.77 -9.64
N ILE A 142 -13.45 7.59 -10.27
CA ILE A 142 -13.22 6.45 -11.18
C ILE A 142 -13.24 5.13 -10.41
N PHE A 143 -12.62 5.10 -9.23
CA PHE A 143 -12.57 3.91 -8.42
C PHE A 143 -13.98 3.49 -7.94
N GLU A 144 -14.82 4.44 -7.56
CA GLU A 144 -16.22 4.21 -7.19
C GLU A 144 -17.04 3.67 -8.37
N GLU A 145 -16.85 4.25 -9.57
CA GLU A 145 -17.50 3.78 -10.79
C GLU A 145 -17.12 2.32 -11.10
N GLU A 146 -15.86 1.93 -10.93
CA GLU A 146 -15.41 0.55 -11.14
C GLU A 146 -15.88 -0.38 -10.01
N ALA A 147 -15.82 0.08 -8.76
CA ALA A 147 -16.31 -0.69 -7.62
C ALA A 147 -17.82 -0.97 -7.72
N ALA A 148 -18.61 -0.02 -8.21
CA ALA A 148 -20.04 -0.20 -8.43
C ALA A 148 -20.39 -1.28 -9.46
N LYS A 149 -19.48 -1.59 -10.40
CA LYS A 149 -19.64 -2.67 -11.37
C LYS A 149 -19.41 -4.06 -10.76
N LEU A 150 -18.67 -4.11 -9.65
CA LEU A 150 -18.33 -5.32 -8.90
C LEU A 150 -19.37 -5.54 -7.79
N LYS A 151 -20.53 -6.11 -8.15
CA LYS A 151 -21.69 -6.24 -7.25
C LYS A 151 -21.43 -7.06 -6.00
N ASP A 152 -20.44 -7.93 -6.04
CA ASP A 152 -20.13 -8.90 -4.98
C ASP A 152 -18.95 -8.44 -4.10
N ALA A 153 -18.27 -7.34 -4.45
CA ALA A 153 -17.21 -6.78 -3.63
C ALA A 153 -17.77 -6.28 -2.29
N ARG A 154 -17.16 -6.74 -1.21
CA ARG A 154 -17.50 -6.36 0.18
C ARG A 154 -16.33 -5.69 0.90
N TRP A 155 -15.12 -5.84 0.37
CA TRP A 155 -13.89 -5.37 0.97
C TRP A 155 -13.11 -4.45 0.04
N LEU A 156 -12.61 -3.35 0.60
CA LEU A 156 -11.63 -2.49 -0.03
C LEU A 156 -10.27 -2.75 0.61
N ALA A 157 -9.30 -3.14 -0.19
CA ALA A 157 -7.93 -3.28 0.26
C ALA A 157 -7.16 -1.97 0.12
N GLN A 158 -6.35 -1.66 1.12
CA GLN A 158 -5.45 -0.51 1.12
C GLN A 158 -4.04 -0.92 1.52
N GLY A 159 -3.05 -0.31 0.86
CA GLY A 159 -1.63 -0.45 1.18
C GLY A 159 -1.15 0.49 2.28
N THR A 160 -1.98 0.73 3.29
CA THR A 160 -1.61 1.53 4.47
C THR A 160 -0.46 0.86 5.21
N ILE A 161 0.57 1.63 5.58
CA ILE A 161 1.71 1.17 6.36
C ILE A 161 1.76 1.87 7.73
N TYR A 162 2.57 1.36 8.66
CA TYR A 162 2.60 1.87 10.02
C TYR A 162 2.95 3.38 10.12
N PRO A 163 3.88 3.96 9.33
CA PRO A 163 4.09 5.41 9.27
C PRO A 163 2.83 6.21 8.94
N ASP A 164 1.97 5.73 8.05
CA ASP A 164 0.73 6.42 7.69
C ASP A 164 -0.25 6.48 8.87
N VAL A 165 -0.27 5.42 9.69
CA VAL A 165 -1.09 5.34 10.91
C VAL A 165 -0.63 6.36 11.94
N ILE A 166 0.68 6.48 12.16
CA ILE A 166 1.27 7.45 13.11
C ILE A 166 0.98 8.88 12.66
N GLU A 167 1.21 9.19 11.38
CA GLU A 167 0.95 10.53 10.82
C GLU A 167 -0.53 10.92 10.94
N SER A 168 -1.44 9.98 10.70
CA SER A 168 -2.88 10.22 10.83
C SER A 168 -3.33 10.46 12.28
N ALA A 169 -2.72 9.75 13.24
CA ALA A 169 -3.00 9.94 14.66
C ALA A 169 -2.53 11.32 15.14
N ALA A 170 -1.39 11.81 14.67
CA ALA A 170 -0.87 13.13 14.99
C ALA A 170 -1.77 14.27 14.49
N SER A 171 -2.44 14.10 13.35
CA SER A 171 -3.35 15.11 12.79
C SER A 171 -4.61 15.33 13.63
N LYS A 172 -5.10 14.30 14.32
CA LYS A 172 -6.27 14.37 15.19
C LYS A 172 -6.03 15.18 16.49
N THR A 173 -4.77 15.38 16.88
CA THR A 173 -4.43 16.16 18.10
C THR A 173 -4.30 17.68 17.88
N GLY A 174 -4.54 18.18 16.68
CA GLY A 174 -4.66 19.60 16.35
C GLY A 174 -3.38 20.43 16.41
N LYS A 175 -2.19 19.79 16.58
CA LYS A 175 -0.90 20.47 16.70
C LYS A 175 0.03 20.31 15.50
N ALA A 176 -0.34 19.51 14.52
CA ALA A 176 0.43 19.36 13.28
C ALA A 176 -0.41 19.85 12.09
N HIS A 177 0.16 20.73 11.27
CA HIS A 177 -0.41 21.01 9.95
C HIS A 177 -0.48 19.72 9.17
N VAL A 178 -1.67 19.38 8.63
CA VAL A 178 -1.89 18.23 7.76
C VAL A 178 -1.02 18.40 6.51
N ILE A 179 0.16 17.81 6.49
CA ILE A 179 1.10 17.91 5.37
C ILE A 179 0.79 16.84 4.29
N LYS A 180 -0.02 15.82 4.61
CA LYS A 180 -0.32 14.74 3.67
C LYS A 180 -1.80 14.37 3.64
N SER A 181 -2.49 14.92 2.64
CA SER A 181 -3.85 14.50 2.25
C SER A 181 -3.88 13.32 1.25
N HIS A 182 -2.74 12.68 1.00
CA HIS A 182 -2.60 11.71 -0.10
C HIS A 182 -2.46 10.26 0.34
N HIS A 183 -2.40 9.99 1.62
CA HIS A 183 -2.59 8.64 2.11
C HIS A 183 -4.03 8.51 2.61
N ASN A 184 -4.82 7.73 1.94
CA ASN A 184 -6.27 7.57 2.07
C ASN A 184 -6.76 7.02 3.42
N VAL A 185 -6.06 7.33 4.52
CA VAL A 185 -6.51 7.03 5.87
C VAL A 185 -7.58 8.07 6.24
N GLY A 186 -8.82 7.83 5.83
CA GLY A 186 -9.98 8.67 6.13
C GLY A 186 -10.52 9.52 4.98
N GLY A 187 -10.07 9.29 3.73
CA GLY A 187 -10.56 10.00 2.54
C GLY A 187 -11.61 9.23 1.71
N LEU A 188 -12.08 8.10 2.22
CA LEU A 188 -13.17 7.37 1.58
C LEU A 188 -14.51 8.03 1.93
N PRO A 189 -15.47 8.11 0.99
CA PRO A 189 -16.81 8.58 1.28
C PRO A 189 -17.46 7.77 2.41
N ASP A 190 -18.13 8.47 3.32
CA ASP A 190 -18.82 7.85 4.48
C ASP A 190 -19.96 6.89 4.08
N ASP A 191 -20.39 6.94 2.82
CA ASP A 191 -21.43 6.10 2.23
C ASP A 191 -20.90 4.84 1.54
N MET A 192 -19.58 4.69 1.42
CA MET A 192 -18.96 3.50 0.87
C MET A 192 -19.17 2.30 1.82
N LYS A 193 -20.02 1.37 1.41
CA LYS A 193 -20.41 0.20 2.21
C LYS A 193 -19.35 -0.90 2.28
N LEU A 194 -18.14 -0.66 1.78
CA LEU A 194 -17.04 -1.62 1.79
C LEU A 194 -16.31 -1.60 3.13
N LYS A 195 -16.01 -2.79 3.65
CA LYS A 195 -15.15 -2.97 4.81
C LYS A 195 -13.69 -2.82 4.38
N LEU A 196 -12.80 -2.41 5.29
CA LEU A 196 -11.37 -2.25 4.99
C LEU A 196 -10.57 -3.51 5.34
N VAL A 197 -9.61 -3.84 4.45
CA VAL A 197 -8.54 -4.81 4.72
C VAL A 197 -7.19 -4.15 4.44
N GLU A 198 -6.33 -4.06 5.47
CA GLU A 198 -5.06 -3.33 5.45
C GLU A 198 -3.91 -4.24 5.89
N PRO A 199 -3.44 -5.13 5.02
CA PRO A 199 -2.49 -6.18 5.43
C PRO A 199 -1.11 -5.68 5.86
N LEU A 200 -0.73 -4.46 5.48
CA LEU A 200 0.59 -3.88 5.74
C LEU A 200 0.59 -2.88 6.90
N ARG A 201 -0.55 -2.72 7.60
CA ARG A 201 -0.78 -1.64 8.56
C ARG A 201 0.22 -1.58 9.73
N GLU A 202 0.78 -2.72 10.11
CA GLU A 202 1.75 -2.83 11.21
C GLU A 202 3.21 -2.82 10.74
N LEU A 203 3.46 -2.68 9.42
CA LEU A 203 4.78 -2.81 8.85
C LEU A 203 5.40 -1.46 8.52
N PHE A 204 6.72 -1.36 8.72
CA PHE A 204 7.53 -0.27 8.18
C PHE A 204 7.89 -0.49 6.72
N LYS A 205 8.26 0.58 6.03
CA LYS A 205 8.55 0.57 4.59
C LYS A 205 9.65 -0.41 4.17
N ASP A 206 10.66 -0.58 5.00
CA ASP A 206 11.75 -1.52 4.74
C ASP A 206 11.32 -2.99 4.92
N GLU A 207 10.37 -3.26 5.83
CA GLU A 207 9.75 -4.57 6.00
C GLU A 207 8.85 -4.91 4.81
N VAL A 208 8.03 -3.94 4.37
CA VAL A 208 7.20 -4.08 3.15
C VAL A 208 8.07 -4.43 1.93
N ARG A 209 9.24 -3.81 1.78
CA ARG A 209 10.15 -4.14 0.69
C ARG A 209 10.70 -5.57 0.81
N LYS A 210 11.07 -6.01 2.01
CA LYS A 210 11.57 -7.38 2.24
C LYS A 210 10.52 -8.43 1.88
N ILE A 211 9.30 -8.26 2.39
CA ILE A 211 8.21 -9.19 2.04
C ILE A 211 7.83 -9.11 0.55
N GLY A 212 7.95 -7.93 -0.08
CA GLY A 212 7.74 -7.79 -1.52
C GLY A 212 8.68 -8.64 -2.35
N LEU A 213 9.98 -8.69 -1.99
CA LEU A 213 10.95 -9.58 -2.65
C LEU A 213 10.62 -11.05 -2.41
N GLU A 214 10.24 -11.41 -1.18
CA GLU A 214 9.86 -12.78 -0.82
C GLU A 214 8.60 -13.26 -1.53
N LEU A 215 7.68 -12.33 -1.83
CA LEU A 215 6.48 -12.58 -2.65
C LEU A 215 6.80 -12.68 -4.15
N GLY A 216 8.06 -12.49 -4.57
CA GLY A 216 8.50 -12.61 -5.96
C GLY A 216 8.37 -11.35 -6.79
N LEU A 217 8.13 -10.19 -6.18
CA LEU A 217 8.12 -8.92 -6.92
C LEU A 217 9.55 -8.56 -7.38
N PRO A 218 9.74 -8.02 -8.60
CA PRO A 218 11.05 -7.62 -9.09
C PRO A 218 11.71 -6.54 -8.22
N TYR A 219 13.03 -6.65 -8.06
CA TYR A 219 13.81 -5.69 -7.28
C TYR A 219 13.57 -4.24 -7.71
N ASP A 220 13.54 -3.96 -9.02
CA ASP A 220 13.32 -2.63 -9.58
C ASP A 220 11.92 -2.07 -9.28
N MET A 221 10.93 -2.92 -9.02
CA MET A 221 9.61 -2.52 -8.58
C MET A 221 9.60 -2.19 -7.08
N VAL A 222 10.25 -3.02 -6.27
CA VAL A 222 10.27 -2.88 -4.81
C VAL A 222 11.13 -1.71 -4.36
N TYR A 223 12.26 -1.46 -5.03
CA TYR A 223 13.20 -0.37 -4.71
C TYR A 223 13.16 0.82 -5.66
N ARG A 224 12.11 0.91 -6.46
CA ARG A 224 11.91 2.08 -7.35
C ARG A 224 11.79 3.38 -6.57
N HIS A 225 12.15 4.48 -7.23
CA HIS A 225 11.90 5.81 -6.67
C HIS A 225 10.42 5.99 -6.31
N PRO A 226 10.12 6.67 -5.19
CA PRO A 226 8.75 7.06 -4.87
C PRO A 226 8.10 7.76 -6.05
N PHE A 227 6.78 7.64 -6.14
CA PHE A 227 5.99 8.38 -7.12
C PHE A 227 6.18 9.87 -6.85
N PRO A 228 6.37 10.71 -7.89
CA PRO A 228 6.52 12.15 -7.71
C PRO A 228 5.27 12.80 -7.14
#